data_6d9d20d4b69056147671d13cb4081560
#
_entry.id   6d9d20d4b69056147671d13cb4081560
#
_cell.length_a   1.000
_cell.length_b   1.000
_cell.length_c   1.000
_cell.angle_alpha   90.00
_cell.angle_beta   90.00
_cell.angle_gamma   90.00
#
_symmetry.space_group_name_H-M   'P 1'
#
loop_
_entity.id
_entity.type
_entity.pdbx_description
1 polymer ?
#
loop_
_entity_poly.entity_id
_entity_poly.type
_entity_poly.pdbx_seq_one_letter_code
_entity_poly.pdbx_strand_id
1 'polypeptide(L)'
;GLENRIEYNLVDVVEGNCRLKQAMITDKRCPYLYLLPTAQTRDKSAISPEQMIKLVDEIKADPENYDYILLDCPAGIEQGFQNAIVAADRALVVTTPEVSAIRDADRIVGLLDANGLKDREDLIVNRIRMDMVNRGEMMSIADVNDILQLNVIGAVPDDENIVVATNKGQPLVGDSSMAGQAYMNICHRILGEDVPFLDLNGKGGFFKKLSSLFKGDKKN
;
A
#
# COMPACT_ATOMS: atom_id res chain seq x y z
N GLY A 1 6.10 -8.73 16.01
CA GLY A 1 6.69 -9.93 16.58
C GLY A 1 7.94 -10.44 15.87
N LEU A 2 8.58 -9.66 14.96
CA LEU A 2 9.81 -10.06 14.26
C LEU A 2 11.04 -9.31 14.78
N GLU A 3 10.89 -8.34 15.68
CA GLU A 3 11.93 -7.42 16.14
C GLU A 3 13.13 -8.18 16.76
N ASN A 4 12.86 -9.26 17.48
CA ASN A 4 13.88 -10.10 18.11
C ASN A 4 14.63 -11.04 17.12
N ARG A 5 14.28 -11.00 15.84
CA ARG A 5 14.88 -11.83 14.78
C ARG A 5 15.74 -11.00 13.81
N ILE A 6 15.79 -9.69 14.01
CA ILE A 6 16.56 -8.78 13.16
C ILE A 6 18.03 -8.88 13.60
N GLU A 7 18.83 -9.53 12.77
CA GLU A 7 20.31 -9.61 12.93
C GLU A 7 20.99 -8.64 11.98
N TYR A 8 20.51 -8.58 10.75
CA TYR A 8 20.93 -7.68 9.70
C TYR A 8 19.75 -6.92 9.12
N ASN A 9 20.01 -5.82 8.46
CA ASN A 9 19.01 -4.96 7.86
C ASN A 9 19.43 -4.53 6.44
N LEU A 10 18.58 -3.76 5.77
CA LEU A 10 18.78 -3.28 4.41
C LEU A 10 20.08 -2.50 4.23
N VAL A 11 20.51 -1.70 5.23
CA VAL A 11 21.77 -0.94 5.17
C VAL A 11 22.96 -1.89 5.17
N ASP A 12 22.91 -2.95 5.98
CA ASP A 12 24.00 -3.95 6.02
C ASP A 12 24.16 -4.68 4.68
N VAL A 13 23.07 -4.93 3.97
CA VAL A 13 23.11 -5.50 2.60
C VAL A 13 23.77 -4.53 1.64
N VAL A 14 23.34 -3.28 1.64
CA VAL A 14 23.83 -2.24 0.73
C VAL A 14 25.31 -1.92 0.98
N GLU A 15 25.77 -1.96 2.23
CA GLU A 15 27.18 -1.79 2.62
C GLU A 15 28.03 -3.04 2.35
N GLY A 16 27.42 -4.17 2.00
CA GLY A 16 28.12 -5.44 1.76
C GLY A 16 28.53 -6.19 3.02
N ASN A 17 27.99 -5.82 4.18
CA ASN A 17 28.26 -6.48 5.47
C ASN A 17 27.62 -7.87 5.56
N CYS A 18 26.54 -8.10 4.79
CA CYS A 18 25.88 -9.39 4.68
C CYS A 18 25.28 -9.59 3.28
N ARG A 19 24.89 -10.83 2.95
CA ARG A 19 24.14 -11.13 1.74
C ARG A 19 22.66 -10.86 1.96
N LEU A 20 21.90 -10.53 0.91
CA LEU A 20 20.46 -10.26 0.93
C LEU A 20 19.69 -11.33 1.75
N LYS A 21 19.90 -12.61 1.47
CA LYS A 21 19.22 -13.71 2.17
C LYS A 21 19.48 -13.81 3.67
N GLN A 22 20.59 -13.25 4.15
CA GLN A 22 20.90 -13.22 5.59
C GLN A 22 20.12 -12.11 6.31
N ALA A 23 19.77 -11.03 5.61
CA ALA A 23 18.98 -9.94 6.16
C ALA A 23 17.46 -10.17 6.03
N MET A 24 17.02 -11.05 5.13
CA MET A 24 15.61 -11.38 4.92
C MET A 24 15.07 -12.29 6.01
N ILE A 25 13.91 -11.92 6.56
CA ILE A 25 13.23 -12.67 7.62
C ILE A 25 11.95 -13.29 7.04
N THR A 26 11.86 -14.62 7.01
CA THR A 26 10.64 -15.32 6.57
C THR A 26 9.56 -15.23 7.65
N ASP A 27 8.32 -14.91 7.27
CA ASP A 27 7.18 -14.99 8.17
C ASP A 27 6.87 -16.45 8.55
N LYS A 28 6.54 -16.67 9.82
CA LYS A 28 6.29 -18.03 10.35
C LYS A 28 4.98 -18.64 9.86
N ARG A 29 4.02 -17.82 9.45
CA ARG A 29 2.68 -18.23 9.04
C ARG A 29 2.56 -18.34 7.53
N CYS A 30 3.36 -17.55 6.81
CA CYS A 30 3.39 -17.51 5.37
C CYS A 30 4.83 -17.71 4.87
N PRO A 31 5.21 -18.93 4.41
CA PRO A 31 6.58 -19.22 4.01
C PRO A 31 7.03 -18.48 2.74
N TYR A 32 6.10 -17.85 2.04
CA TYR A 32 6.36 -17.04 0.84
C TYR A 32 6.43 -15.54 1.13
N LEU A 33 6.27 -15.13 2.40
CA LEU A 33 6.37 -13.74 2.83
C LEU A 33 7.70 -13.50 3.54
N TYR A 34 8.46 -12.58 2.98
CA TYR A 34 9.77 -12.17 3.51
C TYR A 34 9.69 -10.70 3.92
N LEU A 35 10.40 -10.35 4.97
CA LEU A 35 10.60 -8.98 5.42
C LEU A 35 12.10 -8.66 5.36
N LEU A 36 12.45 -7.60 4.67
CA LEU A 36 13.76 -6.97 4.74
C LEU A 36 13.65 -5.72 5.61
N PRO A 37 14.11 -5.75 6.88
CA PRO A 37 13.96 -4.62 7.78
C PRO A 37 14.91 -3.47 7.41
N THR A 38 14.46 -2.23 7.66
CA THR A 38 15.31 -1.05 7.60
C THR A 38 16.00 -0.80 8.94
N ALA A 39 17.10 -0.01 8.98
CA ALA A 39 17.75 0.37 10.22
C ALA A 39 16.88 1.35 11.03
N GLN A 40 16.64 1.05 12.30
CA GLN A 40 15.87 1.92 13.20
C GLN A 40 16.66 3.12 13.73
N THR A 41 18.00 3.02 13.77
CA THR A 41 18.89 3.94 14.50
C THR A 41 19.91 4.68 13.62
N ARG A 42 20.05 4.30 12.34
CA ARG A 42 20.93 4.99 11.39
C ARG A 42 20.18 6.11 10.67
N ASP A 43 20.93 7.11 10.23
CA ASP A 43 20.41 8.23 9.48
C ASP A 43 19.61 7.71 8.25
N LYS A 44 18.40 8.22 8.06
CA LYS A 44 17.51 7.85 6.94
C LYS A 44 18.13 8.15 5.56
N SER A 45 19.21 8.91 5.52
CA SER A 45 20.02 9.23 4.34
C SER A 45 21.09 8.18 4.01
N ALA A 46 21.17 7.08 4.77
CA ALA A 46 22.22 6.06 4.61
C ALA A 46 22.17 5.29 3.28
N ILE A 47 21.11 5.43 2.49
CA ILE A 47 20.93 4.74 1.21
C ILE A 47 20.64 5.76 0.12
N SER A 48 21.41 5.67 -0.98
CA SER A 48 21.16 6.50 -2.16
C SER A 48 20.07 5.88 -3.07
N PRO A 49 19.46 6.68 -3.96
CA PRO A 49 18.54 6.17 -4.99
C PRO A 49 19.14 5.04 -5.83
N GLU A 50 20.41 5.17 -6.25
CA GLU A 50 21.12 4.17 -7.05
C GLU A 50 21.30 2.85 -6.29
N GLN A 51 21.59 2.93 -5.01
CA GLN A 51 21.69 1.76 -4.15
C GLN A 51 20.34 1.06 -3.98
N MET A 52 19.24 1.81 -3.87
CA MET A 52 17.90 1.25 -3.79
C MET A 52 17.51 0.54 -5.09
N ILE A 53 17.77 1.15 -6.25
CA ILE A 53 17.55 0.52 -7.56
C ILE A 53 18.32 -0.79 -7.65
N LYS A 54 19.63 -0.76 -7.33
CA LYS A 54 20.47 -1.96 -7.37
C LYS A 54 19.96 -3.07 -6.45
N LEU A 55 19.50 -2.74 -5.26
CA LEU A 55 18.93 -3.70 -4.32
C LEU A 55 17.66 -4.34 -4.87
N VAL A 56 16.74 -3.54 -5.44
CA VAL A 56 15.51 -4.05 -6.05
C VAL A 56 15.83 -4.93 -7.26
N ASP A 57 16.81 -4.56 -8.08
CA ASP A 57 17.26 -5.38 -9.21
C ASP A 57 17.87 -6.70 -8.73
N GLU A 58 18.63 -6.71 -7.63
CA GLU A 58 19.15 -7.93 -7.01
C GLU A 58 18.02 -8.85 -6.53
N ILE A 59 16.96 -8.29 -5.91
CA ILE A 59 15.78 -9.06 -5.49
C ILE A 59 15.04 -9.62 -6.71
N LYS A 60 14.86 -8.83 -7.77
CA LYS A 60 14.23 -9.28 -9.04
C LYS A 60 15.02 -10.40 -9.72
N ALA A 61 16.33 -10.42 -9.57
CA ALA A 61 17.21 -11.44 -10.16
C ALA A 61 17.37 -12.70 -9.29
N ASP A 62 16.82 -12.73 -8.08
CA ASP A 62 16.96 -13.86 -7.16
C ASP A 62 16.29 -15.11 -7.74
N PRO A 63 16.92 -16.30 -7.66
CA PRO A 63 16.37 -17.56 -8.15
C PRO A 63 15.05 -17.98 -7.48
N GLU A 64 14.71 -17.45 -6.31
CA GLU A 64 13.41 -17.70 -5.65
C GLU A 64 12.25 -17.03 -6.39
N ASN A 65 12.53 -16.05 -7.26
CA ASN A 65 11.58 -15.40 -8.16
C ASN A 65 10.35 -14.83 -7.44
N TYR A 66 10.55 -13.72 -6.73
CA TYR A 66 9.47 -13.03 -6.01
C TYR A 66 8.47 -12.40 -6.99
N ASP A 67 7.18 -12.69 -6.80
CA ASP A 67 6.10 -12.12 -7.63
C ASP A 67 5.89 -10.63 -7.37
N TYR A 68 6.07 -10.20 -6.10
CA TYR A 68 5.87 -8.83 -5.65
C TYR A 68 6.95 -8.37 -4.69
N ILE A 69 7.39 -7.12 -4.85
CA ILE A 69 8.26 -6.40 -3.93
C ILE A 69 7.49 -5.18 -3.44
N LEU A 70 7.17 -5.14 -2.14
CA LEU A 70 6.49 -4.01 -1.52
C LEU A 70 7.50 -3.10 -0.83
N LEU A 71 7.57 -1.85 -1.28
CA LEU A 71 8.38 -0.81 -0.66
C LEU A 71 7.49 -0.02 0.29
N ASP A 72 7.59 -0.28 1.60
CA ASP A 72 6.84 0.45 2.62
C ASP A 72 7.48 1.82 2.83
N CYS A 73 6.76 2.86 2.40
CA CYS A 73 7.26 4.23 2.45
C CYS A 73 7.00 4.86 3.81
N PRO A 74 8.00 5.55 4.41
CA PRO A 74 7.75 6.36 5.58
C PRO A 74 6.80 7.51 5.26
N ALA A 75 6.13 8.04 6.28
CA ALA A 75 5.34 9.27 6.14
C ALA A 75 6.23 10.45 5.69
N GLY A 76 5.67 11.30 4.81
CA GLY A 76 6.39 12.47 4.28
C GLY A 76 7.00 12.23 2.90
N ILE A 77 7.76 13.21 2.42
CA ILE A 77 8.33 13.30 1.06
C ILE A 77 9.85 13.34 1.07
N GLU A 78 10.46 12.94 2.17
CA GLU A 78 11.91 12.99 2.38
C GLU A 78 12.63 11.85 1.64
N GLN A 79 13.93 11.68 1.94
CA GLN A 79 14.82 10.74 1.25
C GLN A 79 14.26 9.31 1.17
N GLY A 80 13.60 8.81 2.22
CA GLY A 80 13.01 7.47 2.21
C GLY A 80 11.92 7.30 1.15
N PHE A 81 11.07 8.30 0.96
CA PHE A 81 10.07 8.35 -0.10
C PHE A 81 10.75 8.42 -1.48
N GLN A 82 11.74 9.30 -1.65
CA GLN A 82 12.47 9.43 -2.91
C GLN A 82 13.15 8.12 -3.32
N ASN A 83 13.76 7.42 -2.36
CA ASN A 83 14.38 6.12 -2.62
C ASN A 83 13.37 5.06 -3.05
N ALA A 84 12.16 5.06 -2.47
CA ALA A 84 11.13 4.11 -2.83
C ALA A 84 10.61 4.33 -4.25
N ILE A 85 10.29 5.59 -4.63
CA ILE A 85 9.71 5.87 -5.94
C ILE A 85 10.67 5.59 -7.11
N VAL A 86 11.95 5.82 -6.97
CA VAL A 86 12.91 5.58 -8.08
C VAL A 86 13.07 4.08 -8.40
N ALA A 87 12.74 3.21 -7.47
CA ALA A 87 12.84 1.76 -7.62
C ALA A 87 11.49 1.08 -7.85
N ALA A 88 10.38 1.83 -7.80
CA ALA A 88 9.04 1.30 -7.92
C ALA A 88 8.55 1.24 -9.36
N ASP A 89 7.82 0.18 -9.70
CA ASP A 89 7.12 0.03 -10.98
C ASP A 89 5.69 0.60 -10.93
N ARG A 90 5.07 0.60 -9.75
CA ARG A 90 3.70 1.10 -9.45
C ARG A 90 3.64 1.70 -8.06
N ALA A 91 2.67 2.55 -7.82
CA ALA A 91 2.41 3.14 -6.51
C ALA A 91 0.99 2.82 -6.01
N LEU A 92 0.87 2.55 -4.72
CA LEU A 92 -0.41 2.45 -4.02
C LEU A 92 -0.53 3.66 -3.08
N VAL A 93 -1.36 4.63 -3.47
CA VAL A 93 -1.64 5.81 -2.66
C VAL A 93 -2.72 5.45 -1.65
N VAL A 94 -2.36 5.46 -0.36
CA VAL A 94 -3.29 5.14 0.72
C VAL A 94 -3.61 6.41 1.48
N THR A 95 -4.88 6.80 1.51
CA THR A 95 -5.34 8.00 2.21
C THR A 95 -6.61 7.75 3.00
N THR A 96 -6.94 8.67 3.90
CA THR A 96 -8.25 8.70 4.60
C THR A 96 -9.13 9.79 4.00
N PRO A 97 -10.48 9.69 4.09
CA PRO A 97 -11.39 10.66 3.49
C PRO A 97 -11.52 11.94 4.34
N GLU A 98 -10.38 12.52 4.72
CA GLU A 98 -10.23 13.75 5.51
C GLU A 98 -9.50 14.80 4.68
N VAL A 99 -9.93 16.06 4.76
CA VAL A 99 -9.40 17.16 3.92
C VAL A 99 -7.88 17.29 3.98
N SER A 100 -7.28 17.16 5.17
CA SER A 100 -5.83 17.22 5.35
C SER A 100 -5.12 16.05 4.65
N ALA A 101 -5.61 14.83 4.84
CA ALA A 101 -5.03 13.64 4.24
C ALA A 101 -5.15 13.66 2.70
N ILE A 102 -6.27 14.17 2.17
CA ILE A 102 -6.44 14.30 0.72
C ILE A 102 -5.47 15.33 0.13
N ARG A 103 -5.22 16.46 0.80
CA ARG A 103 -4.21 17.44 0.36
C ARG A 103 -2.81 16.87 0.34
N ASP A 104 -2.48 16.05 1.34
CA ASP A 104 -1.17 15.37 1.38
C ASP A 104 -1.08 14.32 0.27
N ALA A 105 -2.15 13.56 0.03
CA ALA A 105 -2.21 12.58 -1.07
C ALA A 105 -2.08 13.26 -2.44
N ASP A 106 -2.76 14.36 -2.70
CA ASP A 106 -2.67 15.14 -3.96
C ASP A 106 -1.22 15.59 -4.22
N ARG A 107 -0.53 16.05 -3.18
CA ARG A 107 0.89 16.41 -3.27
C ARG A 107 1.78 15.20 -3.60
N ILE A 108 1.50 14.04 -3.03
CA ILE A 108 2.21 12.79 -3.33
C ILE A 108 1.96 12.37 -4.78
N VAL A 109 0.72 12.41 -5.27
CA VAL A 109 0.38 12.13 -6.68
C VAL A 109 1.19 13.02 -7.62
N GLY A 110 1.24 14.34 -7.37
CA GLY A 110 2.07 15.24 -8.15
C GLY A 110 3.57 14.90 -8.18
N LEU A 111 4.09 14.37 -7.06
CA LEU A 111 5.48 13.89 -7.00
C LEU A 111 5.69 12.57 -7.73
N LEU A 112 4.73 11.64 -7.67
CA LEU A 112 4.78 10.39 -8.41
C LEU A 112 4.73 10.66 -9.91
N ASP A 113 3.84 11.52 -10.38
CA ASP A 113 3.75 11.98 -11.78
C ASP A 113 5.09 12.55 -12.26
N ALA A 114 5.68 13.46 -11.48
CA ALA A 114 6.97 14.09 -11.80
C ALA A 114 8.13 13.09 -11.88
N ASN A 115 8.02 11.95 -11.22
CA ASN A 115 9.01 10.86 -11.23
C ASN A 115 8.66 9.72 -12.20
N GLY A 116 7.69 9.92 -13.09
CA GLY A 116 7.39 8.99 -14.19
C GLY A 116 6.49 7.83 -13.80
N LEU A 117 5.78 7.91 -12.68
CA LEU A 117 4.80 6.91 -12.25
C LEU A 117 3.37 7.24 -12.70
N LYS A 118 3.18 8.30 -13.49
CA LYS A 118 1.88 8.68 -14.06
C LYS A 118 1.20 7.48 -14.72
N ASP A 119 -0.09 7.33 -14.48
CA ASP A 119 -0.93 6.22 -14.95
C ASP A 119 -0.55 4.83 -14.39
N ARG A 120 0.34 4.80 -13.39
CA ARG A 120 0.76 3.58 -12.66
C ARG A 120 0.49 3.68 -11.16
N GLU A 121 -0.45 4.55 -10.79
CA GLU A 121 -0.88 4.80 -9.43
C GLU A 121 -2.28 4.29 -9.23
N ASP A 122 -2.48 3.62 -8.09
CA ASP A 122 -3.80 3.19 -7.64
C ASP A 122 -4.12 3.79 -6.27
N LEU A 123 -5.41 4.00 -6.01
CA LEU A 123 -5.91 4.61 -4.78
C LEU A 123 -6.57 3.57 -3.86
N ILE A 124 -6.21 3.62 -2.59
CA ILE A 124 -6.90 2.94 -1.50
C ILE A 124 -7.42 3.99 -0.53
N VAL A 125 -8.75 4.08 -0.40
CA VAL A 125 -9.39 4.93 0.61
C VAL A 125 -9.59 4.10 1.87
N ASN A 126 -8.92 4.49 2.95
CA ASN A 126 -8.88 3.77 4.21
C ASN A 126 -9.70 4.48 5.31
N ARG A 127 -10.13 3.74 6.32
CA ARG A 127 -10.85 4.23 7.49
C ARG A 127 -12.15 4.99 7.16
N ILE A 128 -12.92 4.44 6.24
CA ILE A 128 -14.19 5.01 5.80
C ILE A 128 -15.25 4.77 6.87
N ARG A 129 -15.92 5.84 7.30
CA ARG A 129 -17.05 5.80 8.23
C ARG A 129 -18.34 6.17 7.49
N MET A 130 -19.08 5.14 7.06
CA MET A 130 -20.27 5.35 6.25
C MET A 130 -21.37 6.14 6.95
N ASP A 131 -21.48 6.07 8.27
CA ASP A 131 -22.36 6.90 9.07
C ASP A 131 -22.05 8.40 8.92
N MET A 132 -20.77 8.78 8.90
CA MET A 132 -20.34 10.16 8.68
C MET A 132 -20.50 10.59 7.21
N VAL A 133 -20.20 9.71 6.26
CA VAL A 133 -20.41 9.97 4.83
C VAL A 133 -21.89 10.26 4.55
N ASN A 134 -22.79 9.46 5.11
CA ASN A 134 -24.25 9.62 4.94
C ASN A 134 -24.79 10.92 5.56
N ARG A 135 -24.11 11.49 6.57
CA ARG A 135 -24.46 12.79 7.15
C ARG A 135 -23.77 13.98 6.49
N GLY A 136 -22.89 13.73 5.49
CA GLY A 136 -22.10 14.79 4.85
C GLY A 136 -20.97 15.34 5.72
N GLU A 137 -20.54 14.60 6.73
CA GLU A 137 -19.48 14.97 7.68
C GLU A 137 -18.10 14.39 7.29
N MET A 138 -18.08 13.49 6.29
CA MET A 138 -16.90 12.86 5.73
C MET A 138 -17.06 12.78 4.22
N MET A 139 -15.97 12.94 3.47
CA MET A 139 -15.98 12.78 2.02
C MET A 139 -16.36 11.36 1.63
N SER A 140 -17.12 11.22 0.55
CA SER A 140 -17.37 9.91 -0.07
C SER A 140 -16.14 9.46 -0.88
N ILE A 141 -16.10 8.18 -1.25
CA ILE A 141 -15.07 7.64 -2.15
C ILE A 141 -15.09 8.38 -3.50
N ALA A 142 -16.27 8.77 -3.97
CA ALA A 142 -16.43 9.52 -5.21
C ALA A 142 -15.79 10.92 -5.09
N ASP A 143 -16.04 11.64 -3.98
CA ASP A 143 -15.44 12.95 -3.75
C ASP A 143 -13.91 12.87 -3.70
N VAL A 144 -13.36 11.85 -3.04
CA VAL A 144 -11.91 11.61 -2.97
C VAL A 144 -11.35 11.33 -4.37
N ASN A 145 -12.05 10.50 -5.15
CA ASN A 145 -11.63 10.17 -6.51
C ASN A 145 -11.72 11.37 -7.45
N ASP A 146 -12.74 12.20 -7.30
CA ASP A 146 -12.90 13.42 -8.11
C ASP A 146 -11.74 14.42 -7.89
N ILE A 147 -11.16 14.40 -6.69
CA ILE A 147 -10.00 15.27 -6.37
C ILE A 147 -8.70 14.65 -6.88
N LEU A 148 -8.44 13.38 -6.56
CA LEU A 148 -7.14 12.73 -6.82
C LEU A 148 -7.01 12.16 -8.24
N GLN A 149 -8.12 11.92 -8.94
CA GLN A 149 -8.18 11.38 -10.32
C GLN A 149 -7.39 10.08 -10.51
N LEU A 150 -7.36 9.21 -9.47
CA LEU A 150 -6.67 7.93 -9.49
C LEU A 150 -7.65 6.76 -9.65
N ASN A 151 -7.16 5.63 -10.14
CA ASN A 151 -7.93 4.39 -10.16
C ASN A 151 -8.12 3.84 -8.76
N VAL A 152 -9.36 3.81 -8.25
CA VAL A 152 -9.67 3.27 -6.91
C VAL A 152 -9.66 1.75 -6.95
N ILE A 153 -8.75 1.12 -6.24
CA ILE A 153 -8.69 -0.34 -6.09
C ILE A 153 -9.12 -0.81 -4.70
N GLY A 154 -9.28 0.10 -3.74
CA GLY A 154 -9.62 -0.27 -2.38
C GLY A 154 -10.47 0.75 -1.65
N ALA A 155 -11.44 0.22 -0.88
CA ALA A 155 -12.27 0.97 0.06
C ALA A 155 -12.35 0.15 1.35
N VAL A 156 -11.64 0.62 2.39
CA VAL A 156 -11.52 -0.09 3.67
C VAL A 156 -12.31 0.67 4.73
N PRO A 157 -13.29 0.04 5.39
CA PRO A 157 -14.03 0.67 6.47
C PRO A 157 -13.17 0.87 7.72
N ASP A 158 -13.55 1.82 8.56
CA ASP A 158 -13.04 1.95 9.93
C ASP A 158 -13.63 0.79 10.75
N ASP A 159 -12.79 -0.18 11.12
CA ASP A 159 -13.21 -1.45 11.71
C ASP A 159 -12.40 -1.71 13.00
N GLU A 160 -13.08 -1.88 14.11
CA GLU A 160 -12.46 -2.13 15.41
C GLU A 160 -11.62 -3.42 15.43
N ASN A 161 -11.94 -4.39 14.57
CA ASN A 161 -11.18 -5.63 14.45
C ASN A 161 -9.73 -5.38 14.00
N ILE A 162 -9.45 -4.28 13.30
CA ILE A 162 -8.08 -3.87 12.95
C ILE A 162 -7.25 -3.64 14.22
N VAL A 163 -7.80 -2.90 15.18
CA VAL A 163 -7.14 -2.60 16.46
C VAL A 163 -6.93 -3.89 17.25
N VAL A 164 -7.95 -4.73 17.32
CA VAL A 164 -7.88 -6.03 18.03
C VAL A 164 -6.82 -6.93 17.43
N ALA A 165 -6.78 -7.06 16.10
CA ALA A 165 -5.80 -7.90 15.39
C ALA A 165 -4.37 -7.36 15.57
N THR A 166 -4.19 -6.05 15.44
CA THR A 166 -2.90 -5.36 15.64
C THR A 166 -2.36 -5.59 17.05
N ASN A 167 -3.21 -5.44 18.08
CA ASN A 167 -2.81 -5.67 19.48
C ASN A 167 -2.42 -7.14 19.75
N LYS A 168 -2.95 -8.07 18.98
CA LYS A 168 -2.59 -9.50 19.04
C LYS A 168 -1.37 -9.84 18.16
N GLY A 169 -0.83 -8.89 17.41
CA GLY A 169 0.23 -9.12 16.43
C GLY A 169 -0.20 -10.05 15.29
N GLN A 170 -1.47 -10.00 14.90
CA GLN A 170 -2.05 -10.82 13.83
C GLN A 170 -2.54 -9.94 12.69
N PRO A 171 -2.34 -10.34 11.43
CA PRO A 171 -2.94 -9.63 10.31
C PRO A 171 -4.46 -9.88 10.28
N LEU A 172 -5.21 -8.89 9.86
CA LEU A 172 -6.65 -9.00 9.67
C LEU A 172 -7.02 -9.63 8.31
N VAL A 173 -6.09 -9.70 7.39
CA VAL A 173 -6.30 -10.26 6.04
C VAL A 173 -6.73 -11.73 6.16
N GLY A 174 -7.83 -12.09 5.48
CA GLY A 174 -8.43 -13.41 5.54
C GLY A 174 -9.44 -13.60 6.69
N ASP A 175 -9.64 -12.59 7.54
CA ASP A 175 -10.72 -12.56 8.51
C ASP A 175 -12.07 -12.25 7.84
N SER A 176 -13.17 -12.69 8.45
CA SER A 176 -14.53 -12.47 7.95
C SER A 176 -15.07 -11.05 8.16
N SER A 177 -14.31 -10.18 8.87
CA SER A 177 -14.68 -8.78 9.07
C SER A 177 -14.75 -8.01 7.75
N MET A 178 -15.47 -6.87 7.74
CA MET A 178 -15.58 -6.05 6.55
C MET A 178 -14.21 -5.53 6.07
N ALA A 179 -13.34 -5.14 6.99
CA ALA A 179 -11.98 -4.70 6.65
C ALA A 179 -11.12 -5.86 6.12
N GLY A 180 -11.22 -7.06 6.73
CA GLY A 180 -10.51 -8.25 6.25
C GLY A 180 -10.90 -8.62 4.81
N GLN A 181 -12.20 -8.60 4.51
CA GLN A 181 -12.71 -8.81 3.16
C GLN A 181 -12.27 -7.69 2.19
N ALA A 182 -12.24 -6.42 2.63
CA ALA A 182 -11.78 -5.31 1.82
C ALA A 182 -10.32 -5.49 1.42
N TYR A 183 -9.43 -5.89 2.34
CA TYR A 183 -8.03 -6.19 2.03
C TYR A 183 -7.88 -7.35 1.04
N MET A 184 -8.66 -8.42 1.20
CA MET A 184 -8.65 -9.53 0.23
C MET A 184 -9.05 -9.06 -1.16
N ASN A 185 -10.11 -8.25 -1.27
CA ASN A 185 -10.57 -7.71 -2.55
C ASN A 185 -9.54 -6.76 -3.19
N ILE A 186 -8.76 -6.03 -2.38
CA ILE A 186 -7.63 -5.23 -2.88
C ILE A 186 -6.56 -6.15 -3.48
N CYS A 187 -6.18 -7.22 -2.79
CA CYS A 187 -5.23 -8.19 -3.30
C CYS A 187 -5.69 -8.79 -4.65
N HIS A 188 -6.95 -9.22 -4.75
CA HIS A 188 -7.52 -9.74 -6.00
C HIS A 188 -7.44 -8.71 -7.14
N ARG A 189 -7.72 -7.42 -6.89
CA ARG A 189 -7.60 -6.37 -7.91
C ARG A 189 -6.15 -6.08 -8.31
N ILE A 190 -5.20 -6.17 -7.37
CA ILE A 190 -3.76 -6.08 -7.69
C ILE A 190 -3.34 -7.24 -8.61
N LEU A 191 -3.93 -8.43 -8.43
CA LEU A 191 -3.72 -9.58 -9.30
C LEU A 191 -4.44 -9.47 -10.67
N GLY A 192 -5.21 -8.38 -10.90
CA GLY A 192 -5.93 -8.14 -12.15
C GLY A 192 -7.31 -8.77 -12.21
N GLU A 193 -7.83 -9.28 -11.09
CA GLU A 193 -9.17 -9.86 -11.02
C GLU A 193 -10.24 -8.77 -10.91
N ASP A 194 -11.35 -8.93 -11.64
CA ASP A 194 -12.51 -8.02 -11.56
C ASP A 194 -13.41 -8.41 -10.37
N VAL A 195 -13.10 -7.87 -9.20
CA VAL A 195 -13.84 -8.12 -7.96
C VAL A 195 -14.69 -6.89 -7.60
N PRO A 196 -16.00 -7.03 -7.35
CA PRO A 196 -16.83 -5.90 -6.96
C PRO A 196 -16.43 -5.33 -5.60
N PHE A 197 -16.69 -4.02 -5.41
CA PHE A 197 -16.51 -3.41 -4.10
C PHE A 197 -17.56 -3.93 -3.10
N LEU A 198 -17.16 -3.99 -1.83
CA LEU A 198 -18.08 -4.37 -0.75
C LEU A 198 -19.16 -3.28 -0.56
N ASP A 199 -20.37 -3.70 -0.23
CA ASP A 199 -21.43 -2.77 0.19
C ASP A 199 -21.21 -2.36 1.65
N LEU A 200 -20.53 -1.25 1.84
CA LEU A 200 -20.21 -0.72 3.18
C LEU A 200 -21.44 -0.15 3.91
N ASN A 201 -22.57 0.05 3.21
CA ASN A 201 -23.82 0.59 3.78
C ASN A 201 -24.80 -0.50 4.21
N GLY A 202 -24.61 -1.74 3.79
CA GLY A 202 -25.60 -2.83 3.97
C GLY A 202 -26.92 -2.60 3.25
N LYS A 203 -27.00 -1.62 2.35
CA LYS A 203 -28.19 -1.22 1.59
C LYS A 203 -27.90 -1.29 0.09
N GLY A 204 -27.68 -2.43 -0.44
CA GLY A 204 -27.52 -2.88 -1.85
C GLY A 204 -27.57 -1.91 -3.05
N GLY A 205 -27.50 -0.60 -2.85
CA GLY A 205 -27.78 0.42 -3.86
C GLY A 205 -26.64 1.35 -4.29
N PHE A 206 -25.62 1.55 -3.46
CA PHE A 206 -24.64 2.61 -3.70
C PHE A 206 -23.55 2.21 -4.70
N PHE A 207 -23.18 0.95 -4.74
CA PHE A 207 -22.05 0.47 -5.57
C PHE A 207 -22.37 0.21 -7.04
N LYS A 208 -23.65 0.13 -7.43
CA LYS A 208 -24.00 0.13 -8.86
C LYS A 208 -23.58 1.42 -9.57
N LYS A 209 -23.53 2.54 -8.86
CA LYS A 209 -23.10 3.84 -9.39
C LYS A 209 -21.57 3.96 -9.50
N LEU A 210 -20.82 3.38 -8.55
CA LEU A 210 -19.37 3.36 -8.62
C LEU A 210 -18.85 2.47 -9.76
N SER A 211 -19.40 1.29 -9.95
CA SER A 211 -18.96 0.38 -11.03
C SER A 211 -19.18 0.97 -12.44
N SER A 212 -20.08 1.93 -12.59
CA SER A 212 -20.27 2.66 -13.86
C SER A 212 -19.28 3.81 -14.07
N LEU A 213 -18.74 4.37 -12.98
CA LEU A 213 -17.71 5.42 -13.04
C LEU A 213 -16.31 4.85 -13.35
N PHE A 214 -16.05 3.60 -12.96
CA PHE A 214 -14.75 2.94 -13.15
C PHE A 214 -14.65 2.08 -14.43
N LYS A 215 -15.71 1.99 -15.24
CA LYS A 215 -15.61 1.51 -16.62
C LYS A 215 -15.18 2.67 -17.53
N GLY A 216 -14.03 3.24 -17.26
CA GLY A 216 -13.32 4.11 -18.17
C GLY A 216 -12.96 3.30 -19.43
N ASP A 217 -13.32 3.84 -20.58
CA ASP A 217 -13.14 3.36 -21.92
C ASP A 217 -11.78 2.64 -22.14
N LYS A 218 -11.80 1.33 -22.14
CA LYS A 218 -10.82 0.59 -22.93
C LYS A 218 -11.26 0.74 -24.39
N LYS A 219 -10.93 1.86 -25.01
CA LYS A 219 -10.87 1.97 -26.46
C LYS A 219 -9.43 1.66 -26.90
N ASN A 220 -9.34 0.55 -27.63
CA ASN A 220 -8.31 0.10 -28.57
C ASN A 220 -6.97 0.86 -28.60
#